data_c40734aa8bcab9f48cbe9c6781673781
#
_entry.id   c40734aa8bcab9f48cbe9c6781673781
#
_cell.length_a   1.000
_cell.length_b   1.000
_cell.length_c   1.000
_cell.angle_alpha   90.00
_cell.angle_beta   90.00
_cell.angle_gamma   90.00
#
_symmetry.space_group_name_H-M   'P 1'
#
loop_
_entity.id
_entity.type
_entity.pdbx_description
1 polymer ?
#
loop_
_entity_poly.entity_id
_entity_poly.type
_entity_poly.pdbx_seq_one_letter_code
_entity_poly.pdbx_strand_id
1 'polypeptide(L)'
;MNVDILFPIFATSWIVGLSGAVSPGPLLAYDIKETLRIGPWAGPAISLGHSILELGIVALLYFGAAAIVDSNVAQICISIIGGSVLIFMAATFMKNSVKDSKITDTSNTSYFDKMGPIIGGIVVTISNPYWSIWWVTVGLAYLVWSQEYGLAGVACFYFGHILADFAWFTFVSIIIS
;
A
#
# COMPACT_ATOMS: atom_id res chain seq x y z
N MET A 1 21.87 -18.03 9.95
CA MET A 1 20.87 -17.14 9.33
C MET A 1 21.14 -17.16 7.84
N ASN A 2 20.31 -17.82 7.03
CA ASN A 2 20.58 -17.98 5.59
C ASN A 2 20.33 -16.65 4.87
N VAL A 3 21.36 -15.86 4.70
CA VAL A 3 21.32 -14.57 3.97
C VAL A 3 20.84 -14.77 2.54
N ASP A 4 21.11 -15.96 1.97
CA ASP A 4 20.71 -16.34 0.61
C ASP A 4 19.19 -16.32 0.38
N ILE A 5 18.37 -16.42 1.44
CA ILE A 5 16.91 -16.42 1.34
C ILE A 5 16.34 -15.04 1.71
N LEU A 6 16.96 -14.30 2.61
CA LEU A 6 16.48 -12.99 3.04
C LEU A 6 16.54 -11.95 1.92
N PHE A 7 17.58 -12.00 1.08
CA PHE A 7 17.69 -11.10 -0.07
C PHE A 7 16.58 -11.32 -1.11
N PRO A 8 16.25 -12.55 -1.53
CA PRO A 8 15.06 -12.81 -2.38
C PRO A 8 13.76 -12.29 -1.76
N ILE A 9 13.52 -12.48 -0.46
CA ILE A 9 12.31 -11.94 0.21
C ILE A 9 12.27 -10.42 0.07
N PHE A 10 13.35 -9.74 0.39
CA PHE A 10 13.45 -8.29 0.26
C PHE A 10 13.24 -7.82 -1.19
N ALA A 11 13.96 -8.40 -2.14
CA ALA A 11 13.93 -7.98 -3.54
C ALA A 11 12.56 -8.22 -4.18
N THR A 12 11.95 -9.38 -3.95
CA THR A 12 10.62 -9.68 -4.48
C THR A 12 9.55 -8.83 -3.80
N SER A 13 9.64 -8.57 -2.51
CA SER A 13 8.75 -7.66 -1.80
C SER A 13 8.83 -6.24 -2.35
N TRP A 14 10.04 -5.78 -2.67
CA TRP A 14 10.23 -4.46 -3.29
C TRP A 14 9.57 -4.39 -4.66
N ILE A 15 9.76 -5.39 -5.52
CA ILE A 15 9.16 -5.44 -6.86
C ILE A 15 7.62 -5.48 -6.78
N VAL A 16 7.10 -6.33 -5.89
CA VAL A 16 5.65 -6.50 -5.72
C VAL A 16 5.03 -5.28 -5.04
N GLY A 17 5.71 -4.69 -4.05
CA GLY A 17 5.31 -3.42 -3.42
C GLY A 17 5.23 -2.29 -4.44
N LEU A 18 6.23 -2.20 -5.33
CA LEU A 18 6.23 -1.20 -6.40
C LEU A 18 5.00 -1.33 -7.33
N SER A 19 4.54 -2.55 -7.61
CA SER A 19 3.32 -2.77 -8.40
C SER A 19 2.06 -2.20 -7.72
N GLY A 20 2.03 -2.22 -6.39
CA GLY A 20 0.99 -1.57 -5.59
C GLY A 20 1.11 -0.04 -5.58
N ALA A 21 2.31 0.46 -5.30
CA ALA A 21 2.60 1.90 -5.22
C ALA A 21 2.29 2.66 -6.51
N VAL A 22 2.63 2.08 -7.67
CA VAL A 22 2.42 2.68 -9.00
C VAL A 22 0.93 2.71 -9.39
N SER A 23 0.09 1.90 -8.74
CA SER A 23 -1.33 1.85 -9.07
C SER A 23 -2.02 3.19 -8.85
N PRO A 24 -2.74 3.72 -9.86
CA PRO A 24 -3.43 5.00 -9.73
C PRO A 24 -4.56 4.89 -8.70
N GLY A 25 -4.39 5.55 -7.57
CA GLY A 25 -5.32 5.47 -6.45
C GLY A 25 -5.40 6.74 -5.62
N PRO A 26 -6.22 6.74 -4.56
CA PRO A 26 -6.39 7.90 -3.69
C PRO A 26 -5.09 8.41 -3.09
N LEU A 27 -4.14 7.52 -2.75
CA LEU A 27 -2.88 7.91 -2.13
C LEU A 27 -1.99 8.68 -3.11
N LEU A 28 -1.91 8.25 -4.38
CA LEU A 28 -1.19 8.97 -5.42
C LEU A 28 -1.82 10.35 -5.69
N ALA A 29 -3.16 10.41 -5.76
CA ALA A 29 -3.85 11.68 -5.93
C ALA A 29 -3.59 12.64 -4.76
N TYR A 30 -3.53 12.12 -3.54
CA TYR A 30 -3.21 12.88 -2.34
C TYR A 30 -1.75 13.36 -2.37
N ASP A 31 -0.81 12.51 -2.80
CA ASP A 31 0.61 12.86 -2.95
C ASP A 31 0.80 14.02 -3.94
N ILE A 32 0.18 13.94 -5.12
CA ILE A 32 0.22 15.00 -6.12
C ILE A 32 -0.31 16.32 -5.53
N LYS A 33 -1.47 16.28 -4.85
CA LYS A 33 -2.07 17.47 -4.23
C LYS A 33 -1.17 18.06 -3.17
N GLU A 34 -0.63 17.28 -2.26
CA GLU A 34 0.23 17.75 -1.19
C GLU A 34 1.58 18.25 -1.73
N THR A 35 2.11 17.62 -2.77
CA THR A 35 3.34 18.07 -3.43
C THR A 35 3.17 19.48 -4.03
N LEU A 36 2.06 19.74 -4.68
CA LEU A 36 1.74 21.08 -5.18
C LEU A 36 1.57 22.13 -4.06
N ARG A 37 1.27 21.69 -2.84
CA ARG A 37 1.08 22.58 -1.67
C ARG A 37 2.36 22.80 -0.87
N ILE A 38 3.17 21.76 -0.61
CA ILE A 38 4.33 21.85 0.29
C ILE A 38 5.66 21.43 -0.34
N GLY A 39 5.66 21.10 -1.65
CA GLY A 39 6.86 20.71 -2.39
C GLY A 39 7.26 19.25 -2.20
N PRO A 40 8.51 18.89 -2.58
CA PRO A 40 8.96 17.50 -2.75
C PRO A 40 9.00 16.68 -1.45
N TRP A 41 8.88 17.30 -0.30
CA TRP A 41 8.82 16.59 1.00
C TRP A 41 7.46 15.93 1.27
N ALA A 42 6.45 16.19 0.43
CA ALA A 42 5.12 15.57 0.57
C ALA A 42 5.20 14.05 0.45
N GLY A 43 5.82 13.52 -0.60
CA GLY A 43 5.95 12.09 -0.85
C GLY A 43 6.58 11.32 0.32
N PRO A 44 7.79 11.70 0.78
CA PRO A 44 8.40 11.08 1.96
C PRO A 44 7.52 11.12 3.21
N ALA A 45 6.84 12.24 3.46
CA ALA A 45 5.98 12.41 4.65
C ALA A 45 4.70 11.55 4.56
N ILE A 46 4.08 11.45 3.39
CA ILE A 46 2.93 10.59 3.13
C ILE A 46 3.33 9.12 3.27
N SER A 47 4.48 8.72 2.67
CA SER A 47 5.03 7.37 2.79
C SER A 47 5.32 7.00 4.25
N LEU A 48 5.77 7.96 5.07
CA LEU A 48 5.95 7.71 6.49
C LEU A 48 4.62 7.41 7.20
N GLY A 49 3.57 8.15 6.91
CA GLY A 49 2.24 7.87 7.44
C GLY A 49 1.71 6.51 7.01
N HIS A 50 1.84 6.21 5.72
CA HIS A 50 1.49 4.92 5.13
C HIS A 50 2.26 3.77 5.80
N SER A 51 3.58 3.89 5.97
CA SER A 51 4.42 2.86 6.57
C SER A 51 4.11 2.59 8.04
N ILE A 52 3.76 3.62 8.82
CA ILE A 52 3.34 3.46 10.22
C ILE A 52 2.07 2.60 10.29
N LEU A 53 1.10 2.87 9.42
CA LEU A 53 -0.13 2.06 9.35
C LEU A 53 0.18 0.61 8.96
N GLU A 54 1.03 0.41 7.97
CA GLU A 54 1.40 -0.91 7.49
C GLU A 54 2.22 -1.70 8.51
N LEU A 55 3.07 -1.05 9.29
CA LEU A 55 3.70 -1.70 10.44
C LEU A 55 2.68 -2.23 11.44
N GLY A 56 1.62 -1.45 11.68
CA GLY A 56 0.50 -1.86 12.53
C GLY A 56 -0.21 -3.10 11.99
N ILE A 57 -0.50 -3.15 10.67
CA ILE A 57 -1.17 -4.31 10.09
C ILE A 57 -0.25 -5.53 10.02
N VAL A 58 1.04 -5.36 9.71
CA VAL A 58 2.02 -6.45 9.77
C VAL A 58 2.11 -7.04 11.16
N ALA A 59 2.17 -6.21 12.21
CA ALA A 59 2.17 -6.68 13.59
C ALA A 59 0.87 -7.41 13.93
N LEU A 60 -0.28 -6.85 13.57
CA LEU A 60 -1.60 -7.47 13.81
C LEU A 60 -1.70 -8.85 13.12
N LEU A 61 -1.28 -8.93 11.87
CA LEU A 61 -1.33 -10.18 11.10
C LEU A 61 -0.27 -11.17 11.60
N TYR A 62 0.92 -10.72 11.98
CA TYR A 62 1.96 -11.58 12.52
C TYR A 62 1.51 -12.30 13.80
N PHE A 63 0.85 -11.60 14.72
CA PHE A 63 0.36 -12.18 15.97
C PHE A 63 -1.00 -12.86 15.86
N GLY A 64 -1.83 -12.47 14.86
CA GLY A 64 -3.20 -12.95 14.71
C GLY A 64 -3.43 -13.95 13.58
N ALA A 65 -2.55 -13.98 12.58
CA ALA A 65 -2.79 -14.73 11.35
C ALA A 65 -2.58 -16.24 11.48
N ALA A 66 -1.83 -16.73 12.46
CA ALA A 66 -1.56 -18.17 12.61
C ALA A 66 -2.86 -19.01 12.62
N ALA A 67 -3.92 -18.52 13.29
CA ALA A 67 -5.21 -19.20 13.35
C ALA A 67 -6.03 -19.12 12.05
N ILE A 68 -5.77 -18.11 11.19
CA ILE A 68 -6.50 -17.90 9.95
C ILE A 68 -5.82 -18.62 8.79
N VAL A 69 -4.50 -18.66 8.79
CA VAL A 69 -3.68 -19.23 7.72
C VAL A 69 -3.76 -20.75 7.67
N ASP A 70 -3.91 -21.41 8.82
CA ASP A 70 -4.07 -22.88 8.92
C ASP A 70 -5.45 -23.38 8.45
N SER A 71 -6.39 -22.48 8.16
CA SER A 71 -7.72 -22.82 7.70
C SER A 71 -7.85 -22.75 6.18
N ASN A 72 -7.93 -23.90 5.51
CA ASN A 72 -8.23 -23.98 4.06
C ASN A 72 -9.49 -23.20 3.67
N VAL A 73 -10.51 -23.19 4.54
CA VAL A 73 -11.76 -22.45 4.31
C VAL A 73 -11.50 -20.94 4.31
N ALA A 74 -10.70 -20.43 5.26
CA ALA A 74 -10.33 -19.02 5.30
C ALA A 74 -9.53 -18.61 4.06
N GLN A 75 -8.58 -19.42 3.62
CA GLN A 75 -7.80 -19.16 2.39
C GLN A 75 -8.69 -19.09 1.15
N ILE A 76 -9.64 -20.03 1.00
CA ILE A 76 -10.60 -20.03 -0.12
C ILE A 76 -11.49 -18.77 -0.05
N CYS A 77 -12.04 -18.44 1.11
CA CYS A 77 -12.87 -17.25 1.29
C CYS A 77 -12.10 -15.97 0.96
N ILE A 78 -10.87 -15.81 1.45
CA ILE A 78 -10.00 -14.66 1.18
C ILE A 78 -9.72 -14.55 -0.32
N SER A 79 -9.40 -15.67 -0.98
CA SER A 79 -9.10 -15.68 -2.42
C SER A 79 -10.32 -15.32 -3.27
N ILE A 80 -11.51 -15.83 -2.94
CA ILE A 80 -12.74 -15.53 -3.68
C ILE A 80 -13.16 -14.07 -3.46
N ILE A 81 -13.18 -13.61 -2.21
CA ILE A 81 -13.58 -12.24 -1.87
C ILE A 81 -12.57 -11.27 -2.47
N GLY A 82 -11.27 -11.46 -2.24
CA GLY A 82 -10.21 -10.60 -2.76
C GLY A 82 -10.21 -10.55 -4.28
N GLY A 83 -10.29 -11.70 -4.95
CA GLY A 83 -10.39 -11.76 -6.41
C GLY A 83 -11.62 -11.06 -6.98
N SER A 84 -12.79 -11.25 -6.36
CA SER A 84 -14.04 -10.59 -6.77
C SER A 84 -13.94 -9.07 -6.65
N VAL A 85 -13.37 -8.57 -5.56
CA VAL A 85 -13.20 -7.12 -5.36
C VAL A 85 -12.17 -6.54 -6.33
N LEU A 86 -11.06 -7.25 -6.62
CA LEU A 86 -10.11 -6.82 -7.65
C LEU A 86 -10.77 -6.70 -9.03
N ILE A 87 -11.58 -7.67 -9.43
CA ILE A 87 -12.33 -7.61 -10.69
C ILE A 87 -13.31 -6.43 -10.69
N PHE A 88 -14.05 -6.23 -9.59
CA PHE A 88 -14.98 -5.10 -9.44
C PHE A 88 -14.26 -3.75 -9.54
N MET A 89 -13.11 -3.62 -8.88
CA MET A 89 -12.29 -2.40 -8.96
C MET A 89 -11.76 -2.16 -10.37
N ALA A 90 -11.19 -3.17 -11.03
CA ALA A 90 -10.71 -3.06 -12.39
C ALA A 90 -11.82 -2.60 -13.35
N ALA A 91 -13.01 -3.19 -13.24
CA ALA A 91 -14.16 -2.80 -14.03
C ALA A 91 -14.60 -1.35 -13.76
N THR A 92 -14.55 -0.92 -12.49
CA THR A 92 -14.90 0.45 -12.09
C THR A 92 -13.88 1.47 -12.61
N PHE A 93 -12.58 1.18 -12.52
CA PHE A 93 -11.53 2.02 -13.08
C PHE A 93 -11.65 2.14 -14.59
N MET A 94 -11.86 1.03 -15.30
CA MET A 94 -12.08 1.06 -16.76
C MET A 94 -13.29 1.92 -17.14
N LYS A 95 -14.40 1.82 -16.41
CA LYS A 95 -15.61 2.59 -16.66
C LYS A 95 -15.42 4.08 -16.39
N ASN A 96 -14.68 4.44 -15.34
CA ASN A 96 -14.45 5.83 -14.96
C ASN A 96 -13.36 6.49 -15.84
N SER A 97 -12.33 5.76 -16.26
CA SER A 97 -11.30 6.23 -17.18
C SER A 97 -11.86 6.76 -18.51
N VAL A 98 -13.00 6.24 -18.94
CA VAL A 98 -13.70 6.70 -20.16
C VAL A 98 -14.55 7.95 -19.90
N LYS A 99 -14.85 8.27 -18.63
CA LYS A 99 -15.84 9.30 -18.26
C LYS A 99 -15.25 10.61 -17.76
N ASP A 100 -14.06 10.62 -17.17
CA ASP A 100 -13.49 11.79 -16.51
C ASP A 100 -12.24 12.33 -17.21
N SER A 101 -12.47 13.14 -18.27
CA SER A 101 -11.52 14.16 -18.75
C SER A 101 -11.69 15.50 -18.00
N LYS A 102 -12.47 15.55 -16.93
CA LYS A 102 -12.64 16.78 -16.13
C LYS A 102 -11.76 16.71 -14.91
N ILE A 103 -10.67 17.44 -14.95
CA ILE A 103 -9.87 17.80 -13.77
C ILE A 103 -10.84 18.40 -12.76
N THR A 104 -11.11 17.68 -11.68
CA THR A 104 -12.00 18.12 -10.61
C THR A 104 -11.39 19.37 -10.00
N ASP A 105 -12.14 20.45 -10.00
CA ASP A 105 -11.79 21.74 -9.40
C ASP A 105 -11.40 21.53 -7.92
N THR A 106 -10.10 21.73 -7.62
CA THR A 106 -9.50 21.48 -6.30
C THR A 106 -9.73 22.64 -5.32
N SER A 107 -10.68 23.53 -5.60
CA SER A 107 -10.92 24.76 -4.82
C SER A 107 -11.61 24.55 -3.45
N ASN A 108 -12.10 23.35 -3.16
CA ASN A 108 -12.64 23.04 -1.83
C ASN A 108 -11.51 22.60 -0.88
N THR A 109 -11.14 23.46 0.05
CA THR A 109 -10.32 23.12 1.22
C THR A 109 -10.95 21.94 1.96
N SER A 110 -10.47 20.74 1.65
CA SER A 110 -10.93 19.51 2.27
C SER A 110 -10.40 19.44 3.71
N TYR A 111 -11.12 18.76 4.59
CA TYR A 111 -10.64 18.43 5.94
C TYR A 111 -9.23 17.82 5.94
N PHE A 112 -8.84 17.15 4.85
CA PHE A 112 -7.51 16.57 4.63
C PHE A 112 -6.38 17.60 4.62
N ASP A 113 -6.64 18.85 4.21
CA ASP A 113 -5.62 19.92 4.13
C ASP A 113 -5.11 20.38 5.52
N LYS A 114 -5.91 20.11 6.56
CA LYS A 114 -5.57 20.45 7.95
C LYS A 114 -4.79 19.35 8.68
N MET A 115 -4.77 18.12 8.15
CA MET A 115 -4.18 16.97 8.84
C MET A 115 -2.66 16.86 8.65
N GLY A 116 -2.12 17.53 7.62
CA GLY A 116 -0.73 17.35 7.22
C GLY A 116 -0.45 16.00 6.53
N PRO A 117 0.69 15.87 5.84
CA PRO A 117 0.93 14.76 4.94
C PRO A 117 1.04 13.40 5.65
N ILE A 118 1.59 13.34 6.86
CA ILE A 118 1.74 12.07 7.60
C ILE A 118 0.37 11.52 8.01
N ILE A 119 -0.45 12.33 8.68
CA ILE A 119 -1.78 11.89 9.13
C ILE A 119 -2.70 11.66 7.93
N GLY A 120 -2.63 12.53 6.93
CA GLY A 120 -3.35 12.36 5.68
C GLY A 120 -2.96 11.07 4.96
N GLY A 121 -1.68 10.71 4.95
CA GLY A 121 -1.19 9.43 4.44
C GLY A 121 -1.86 8.23 5.13
N ILE A 122 -1.94 8.24 6.47
CA ILE A 122 -2.65 7.21 7.24
C ILE A 122 -4.13 7.14 6.84
N VAL A 123 -4.83 8.28 6.89
CA VAL A 123 -6.29 8.34 6.68
C VAL A 123 -6.67 7.96 5.25
N VAL A 124 -5.93 8.46 4.25
CA VAL A 124 -6.17 8.13 2.85
C VAL A 124 -5.89 6.65 2.58
N THR A 125 -4.84 6.09 3.19
CA THR A 125 -4.52 4.67 3.06
C THR A 125 -5.63 3.78 3.61
N ILE A 126 -6.11 4.03 4.84
CA ILE A 126 -7.22 3.26 5.43
C ILE A 126 -8.49 3.36 4.57
N SER A 127 -8.74 4.53 3.99
CA SER A 127 -9.91 4.77 3.15
C SER A 127 -9.77 4.17 1.74
N ASN A 128 -8.60 3.64 1.38
CA ASN A 128 -8.32 3.09 0.08
C ASN A 128 -8.69 1.59 0.02
N PRO A 129 -9.77 1.20 -0.66
CA PRO A 129 -10.16 -0.20 -0.74
C PRO A 129 -9.13 -1.07 -1.47
N TYR A 130 -8.36 -0.50 -2.41
CA TYR A 130 -7.27 -1.22 -3.08
C TYR A 130 -6.20 -1.66 -2.09
N TRP A 131 -5.82 -0.81 -1.13
CA TRP A 131 -4.86 -1.14 -0.09
C TRP A 131 -5.34 -2.32 0.78
N SER A 132 -6.61 -2.29 1.22
CA SER A 132 -7.17 -3.38 2.02
C SER A 132 -7.16 -4.71 1.28
N ILE A 133 -7.49 -4.70 -0.02
CA ILE A 133 -7.49 -5.90 -0.85
C ILE A 133 -6.08 -6.42 -1.07
N TRP A 134 -5.13 -5.53 -1.35
CA TRP A 134 -3.73 -5.89 -1.53
C TRP A 134 -3.20 -6.61 -0.28
N TRP A 135 -3.50 -6.10 0.92
CA TRP A 135 -3.09 -6.71 2.17
C TRP A 135 -3.75 -8.07 2.45
N VAL A 136 -5.03 -8.24 2.13
CA VAL A 136 -5.75 -9.51 2.32
C VAL A 136 -5.30 -10.58 1.31
N THR A 137 -4.78 -10.19 0.16
CA THR A 137 -4.37 -11.11 -0.90
C THR A 137 -2.84 -11.25 -0.94
N VAL A 138 -2.15 -10.27 -1.47
CA VAL A 138 -0.70 -10.30 -1.72
C VAL A 138 0.09 -10.14 -0.43
N GLY A 139 -0.26 -9.16 0.40
CA GLY A 139 0.44 -8.85 1.64
C GLY A 139 0.41 -10.01 2.62
N LEU A 140 -0.77 -10.64 2.80
CA LEU A 140 -0.91 -11.80 3.67
C LEU A 140 -0.10 -13.01 3.16
N ALA A 141 -0.12 -13.29 1.86
CA ALA A 141 0.65 -14.40 1.28
C ALA A 141 2.16 -14.20 1.48
N TYR A 142 2.66 -12.98 1.27
CA TYR A 142 4.06 -12.66 1.50
C TYR A 142 4.44 -12.71 2.99
N LEU A 143 3.56 -12.23 3.86
CA LEU A 143 3.77 -12.28 5.29
C LEU A 143 3.90 -13.74 5.76
N VAL A 144 2.98 -14.61 5.35
CA VAL A 144 3.01 -16.04 5.69
C VAL A 144 4.29 -16.68 5.22
N TRP A 145 4.67 -16.47 3.96
CA TRP A 145 5.93 -16.98 3.44
C TRP A 145 7.14 -16.46 4.21
N SER A 146 7.16 -15.17 4.53
CA SER A 146 8.27 -14.56 5.25
C SER A 146 8.38 -15.03 6.71
N GLN A 147 7.26 -15.41 7.34
CA GLN A 147 7.23 -15.95 8.71
C GLN A 147 7.99 -17.29 8.85
N GLU A 148 8.11 -18.08 7.79
CA GLU A 148 8.91 -19.32 7.79
C GLU A 148 10.37 -19.05 8.14
N TYR A 149 10.84 -17.82 7.92
CA TYR A 149 12.19 -17.36 8.21
C TYR A 149 12.27 -16.46 9.46
N GLY A 150 11.25 -16.54 10.31
CA GLY A 150 11.14 -15.81 11.57
C GLY A 150 11.06 -14.28 11.38
N LEU A 151 11.35 -13.55 12.44
CA LEU A 151 11.27 -12.09 12.46
C LEU A 151 12.18 -11.42 11.40
N ALA A 152 13.32 -12.03 11.07
CA ALA A 152 14.21 -11.51 10.04
C ALA A 152 13.56 -11.55 8.65
N GLY A 153 12.82 -12.64 8.31
CA GLY A 153 12.06 -12.74 7.08
C GLY A 153 10.97 -11.68 7.00
N VAL A 154 10.20 -11.51 8.07
CA VAL A 154 9.14 -10.50 8.15
C VAL A 154 9.70 -9.07 8.05
N ALA A 155 10.84 -8.80 8.67
CA ALA A 155 11.52 -7.52 8.53
C ALA A 155 11.97 -7.27 7.08
N CYS A 156 12.56 -8.27 6.41
CA CYS A 156 12.95 -8.16 5.00
C CYS A 156 11.73 -7.91 4.09
N PHE A 157 10.62 -8.59 4.32
CA PHE A 157 9.37 -8.35 3.62
C PHE A 157 8.90 -6.90 3.83
N TYR A 158 8.75 -6.47 5.08
CA TYR A 158 8.25 -5.14 5.41
C TYR A 158 9.13 -4.03 4.82
N PHE A 159 10.44 -4.08 5.05
CA PHE A 159 11.35 -3.05 4.54
C PHE A 159 11.45 -3.05 3.02
N GLY A 160 11.42 -4.22 2.38
CA GLY A 160 11.35 -4.31 0.93
C GLY A 160 10.12 -3.60 0.37
N HIS A 161 8.95 -3.89 0.93
CA HIS A 161 7.67 -3.29 0.53
C HIS A 161 7.66 -1.77 0.75
N ILE A 162 7.93 -1.31 1.95
CA ILE A 162 7.91 0.12 2.30
C ILE A 162 8.89 0.95 1.49
N LEU A 163 10.09 0.43 1.20
CA LEU A 163 11.05 1.14 0.37
C LEU A 163 10.55 1.35 -1.07
N ALA A 164 9.69 0.48 -1.58
CA ALA A 164 9.04 0.69 -2.87
C ALA A 164 8.09 1.88 -2.84
N ASP A 165 7.28 2.02 -1.77
CA ASP A 165 6.39 3.16 -1.59
C ASP A 165 7.15 4.46 -1.42
N PHE A 166 8.19 4.47 -0.58
CA PHE A 166 9.07 5.64 -0.42
C PHE A 166 9.73 6.04 -1.75
N ALA A 167 10.23 5.06 -2.52
CA ALA A 167 10.85 5.33 -3.81
C ALA A 167 9.85 5.96 -4.78
N TRP A 168 8.65 5.38 -4.88
CA TRP A 168 7.64 5.85 -5.82
C TRP A 168 7.08 7.23 -5.47
N PHE A 169 6.57 7.42 -4.27
CA PHE A 169 5.96 8.70 -3.88
C PHE A 169 6.99 9.83 -3.79
N THR A 170 8.22 9.54 -3.37
CA THR A 170 9.32 10.54 -3.44
C THR A 170 9.63 10.91 -4.88
N PHE A 171 9.70 9.93 -5.78
CA PHE A 171 9.95 10.17 -7.20
C PHE A 171 8.85 11.04 -7.82
N VAL A 172 7.58 10.73 -7.55
CA VAL A 172 6.44 11.53 -8.02
C VAL A 172 6.51 12.95 -7.48
N SER A 173 6.76 13.12 -6.18
CA SER A 173 6.87 14.43 -5.54
C SER A 173 8.01 15.26 -6.11
N ILE A 174 9.15 14.68 -6.43
CA ILE A 174 10.28 15.40 -7.06
C ILE A 174 9.95 15.86 -8.48
N ILE A 175 9.26 15.01 -9.26
CA ILE A 175 8.94 15.36 -10.65
C ILE A 175 7.89 16.47 -10.75
N ILE A 176 6.96 16.52 -9.79
CA ILE A 176 5.81 17.45 -9.83
C ILE A 176 6.14 18.78 -9.14
N SER A 177 7.11 18.81 -8.24
CA SER A 177 7.55 20.04 -7.54
C SER A 177 8.34 20.97 -8.46
#